data_15db6df73b2a28a3f9e4931a5f46574f
#
_entry.id   15db6df73b2a28a3f9e4931a5f46574f
#
_cell.length_a   1.000
_cell.length_b   1.000
_cell.length_c   1.000
_cell.angle_alpha   90.00
_cell.angle_beta   90.00
_cell.angle_gamma   90.00
#
_symmetry.space_group_name_H-M   'P 1'
#
loop_
_entity.id
_entity.type
_entity.pdbx_description
1 polymer ?
#
loop_
_entity_poly.entity_id
_entity_poly.type
_entity_poly.pdbx_seq_one_letter_code
_entity_poly.pdbx_strand_id
1 'polypeptide(L)'
;WLTYVMVAAGLGVIYLFPLLTKSIPSPLVCILLLTAAAMMFGFDVRTVSDLGDLPSTLPIFLIPQIPFTLETLLIILPFSAAVAAVGLLESLMTASIVDELTDTTSDKNRECIGQGIANTATGFIGGMAGCAMIGQSMINVKSGGRGRLSTFCAGAFLLFMIVVLGDWVGRIPMAALVAIMIMVSIGTFSWSSIKNLRHHPRSSSIVMLATVAGVVLTDNLAIGVLVGVLLSGIFFSWKIAQIFRVTSTLSPDGLARTYVVEGQIFFASAEAFSAAFDFREAPDKVTIDVTHAHIWDISSVAALDMVVLKFRREGAEVEIVGINQASETIVDKLAIHDKPGALERLMGH
;
A
#
# COMPACT_ATOMS: atom_id res chain seq x y z
N TRP A 1 24.15 3.64 -31.53
CA TRP A 1 25.21 4.36 -30.80
C TRP A 1 24.83 5.84 -30.55
N LEU A 2 24.31 6.53 -31.56
CA LEU A 2 23.97 7.96 -31.48
C LEU A 2 22.99 8.25 -30.31
N THR A 3 21.96 7.40 -30.14
CA THR A 3 20.99 7.53 -29.06
C THR A 3 21.66 7.47 -27.67
N TYR A 4 22.62 6.56 -27.46
CA TYR A 4 23.34 6.45 -26.20
C TYR A 4 24.22 7.68 -25.93
N VAL A 5 24.85 8.21 -26.97
CA VAL A 5 25.66 9.46 -26.86
C VAL A 5 24.72 10.61 -26.49
N MET A 6 23.57 10.72 -27.11
CA MET A 6 22.59 11.76 -26.80
C MET A 6 22.05 11.62 -25.37
N VAL A 7 21.77 10.39 -24.89
CA VAL A 7 21.35 10.16 -23.50
C VAL A 7 22.46 10.60 -22.53
N ALA A 8 23.73 10.25 -22.81
CA ALA A 8 24.87 10.66 -21.98
C ALA A 8 25.04 12.17 -21.97
N ALA A 9 24.92 12.81 -23.13
CA ALA A 9 24.95 14.27 -23.24
C ALA A 9 23.80 14.94 -22.49
N GLY A 10 22.60 14.37 -22.59
CA GLY A 10 21.42 14.82 -21.85
C GLY A 10 21.61 14.73 -20.33
N LEU A 11 22.12 13.62 -19.83
CA LEU A 11 22.49 13.49 -18.41
C LEU A 11 23.56 14.50 -18.02
N GLY A 12 24.55 14.70 -18.87
CA GLY A 12 25.58 15.77 -18.67
C GLY A 12 24.93 17.13 -18.49
N VAL A 13 24.03 17.53 -19.39
CA VAL A 13 23.27 18.78 -19.27
C VAL A 13 22.48 18.85 -17.98
N ILE A 14 21.73 17.78 -17.64
CA ILE A 14 20.87 17.74 -16.46
C ILE A 14 21.67 17.96 -15.17
N TYR A 15 22.84 17.33 -15.03
CA TYR A 15 23.64 17.40 -13.81
C TYR A 15 24.62 18.59 -13.75
N LEU A 16 25.10 19.06 -14.90
CA LEU A 16 26.09 20.19 -14.95
C LEU A 16 25.40 21.55 -15.01
N PHE A 17 24.26 21.67 -15.69
CA PHE A 17 23.57 22.94 -15.84
C PHE A 17 23.18 23.62 -14.51
N PRO A 18 22.73 22.89 -13.46
CA PRO A 18 22.43 23.49 -12.15
C PRO A 18 23.63 24.13 -11.45
N LEU A 19 24.87 23.84 -11.89
CA LEU A 19 26.08 24.49 -11.40
C LEU A 19 26.22 25.93 -11.96
N LEU A 20 25.62 26.19 -13.13
CA LEU A 20 25.60 27.49 -13.77
C LEU A 20 24.43 28.36 -13.29
N THR A 21 23.23 27.80 -13.24
CA THR A 21 22.06 28.52 -12.79
C THR A 21 21.01 27.55 -12.25
N LYS A 22 20.29 27.95 -11.19
CA LYS A 22 19.18 27.23 -10.58
C LYS A 22 17.81 27.81 -10.95
N SER A 23 17.79 28.91 -11.73
CA SER A 23 16.54 29.61 -12.10
C SER A 23 15.75 28.87 -13.17
N ILE A 24 16.40 28.04 -13.99
CA ILE A 24 15.73 27.29 -15.05
C ILE A 24 15.87 25.80 -14.76
N PRO A 25 14.79 25.02 -14.82
CA PRO A 25 14.86 23.57 -14.62
C PRO A 25 15.76 22.91 -15.67
N SER A 26 16.80 22.20 -15.22
CA SER A 26 17.75 21.52 -16.11
C SER A 26 17.12 20.49 -17.07
N PRO A 27 16.04 19.76 -16.71
CA PRO A 27 15.33 18.89 -17.67
C PRO A 27 14.76 19.65 -18.87
N LEU A 28 14.24 20.85 -18.66
CA LEU A 28 13.74 21.69 -19.75
C LEU A 28 14.87 22.08 -20.71
N VAL A 29 16.00 22.49 -20.16
CA VAL A 29 17.20 22.84 -20.98
C VAL A 29 17.69 21.62 -21.76
N CYS A 30 17.68 20.44 -21.14
CA CYS A 30 18.04 19.18 -21.81
C CYS A 30 17.14 18.92 -23.02
N ILE A 31 15.81 19.01 -22.87
CA ILE A 31 14.87 18.82 -23.98
C ILE A 31 15.17 19.81 -25.09
N LEU A 32 15.28 21.10 -24.78
CA LEU A 32 15.47 22.13 -25.78
C LEU A 32 16.81 21.97 -26.55
N LEU A 33 17.90 21.72 -25.83
CA LEU A 33 19.23 21.56 -26.45
C LEU A 33 19.30 20.29 -27.31
N LEU A 34 18.83 19.17 -26.84
CA LEU A 34 18.88 17.92 -27.60
C LEU A 34 17.92 17.96 -28.80
N THR A 35 16.75 18.59 -28.68
CA THR A 35 15.82 18.77 -29.80
C THR A 35 16.43 19.70 -30.84
N ALA A 36 17.01 20.83 -30.41
CA ALA A 36 17.71 21.74 -31.32
C ALA A 36 18.88 21.05 -32.03
N ALA A 37 19.71 20.31 -31.30
CA ALA A 37 20.80 19.55 -31.88
C ALA A 37 20.30 18.48 -32.88
N ALA A 38 19.27 17.74 -32.56
CA ALA A 38 18.68 16.73 -33.46
C ALA A 38 18.17 17.37 -34.76
N MET A 39 17.53 18.55 -34.67
CA MET A 39 17.02 19.28 -35.83
C MET A 39 18.14 19.93 -36.66
N MET A 40 19.13 20.52 -36.01
CA MET A 40 20.24 21.23 -36.73
C MET A 40 21.19 20.28 -37.45
N PHE A 41 21.48 19.13 -36.83
CA PHE A 41 22.43 18.16 -37.40
C PHE A 41 21.73 17.06 -38.20
N GLY A 42 20.38 17.05 -38.24
CA GLY A 42 19.62 16.05 -39.00
C GLY A 42 19.82 14.61 -38.48
N PHE A 43 19.96 14.45 -37.16
CA PHE A 43 20.19 13.15 -36.58
C PHE A 43 18.98 12.23 -36.77
N ASP A 44 19.23 11.06 -37.36
CA ASP A 44 18.23 10.01 -37.48
C ASP A 44 18.08 9.27 -36.14
N VAL A 45 17.24 9.81 -35.28
CA VAL A 45 16.94 9.29 -33.95
C VAL A 45 15.42 9.24 -33.76
N ARG A 46 14.96 8.24 -33.04
CA ARG A 46 13.52 8.13 -32.70
C ARG A 46 13.06 9.36 -31.96
N THR A 47 11.92 9.88 -32.40
CA THR A 47 11.22 11.03 -31.82
C THR A 47 9.91 10.61 -31.17
N VAL A 48 9.24 11.52 -30.48
CA VAL A 48 7.94 11.27 -29.86
C VAL A 48 6.88 10.90 -30.91
N SER A 49 6.90 11.53 -32.08
CA SER A 49 5.97 11.23 -33.19
C SER A 49 6.11 9.80 -33.74
N ASP A 50 7.29 9.18 -33.58
CA ASP A 50 7.50 7.78 -34.01
C ASP A 50 6.80 6.76 -33.09
N LEU A 51 6.30 7.17 -31.94
CA LEU A 51 5.51 6.34 -31.02
C LEU A 51 4.02 6.40 -31.33
N GLY A 52 3.56 7.45 -31.99
CA GLY A 52 2.17 7.68 -32.35
C GLY A 52 1.88 9.15 -32.58
N ASP A 53 0.83 9.41 -33.34
CA ASP A 53 0.40 10.77 -33.62
C ASP A 53 -0.18 11.43 -32.38
N LEU A 54 0.28 12.63 -32.06
CA LEU A 54 -0.29 13.44 -30.99
C LEU A 54 -1.63 14.03 -31.43
N PRO A 55 -2.66 14.02 -30.58
CA PRO A 55 -3.95 14.61 -30.94
C PRO A 55 -3.81 16.11 -31.17
N SER A 56 -4.28 16.58 -32.33
CA SER A 56 -4.33 17.99 -32.69
C SER A 56 -5.64 18.69 -32.31
N THR A 57 -6.58 17.94 -31.74
CA THR A 57 -7.91 18.44 -31.37
C THR A 57 -8.14 18.35 -29.87
N LEU A 58 -9.00 19.20 -29.36
CA LEU A 58 -9.44 19.12 -27.99
C LEU A 58 -10.18 17.79 -27.73
N PRO A 59 -10.08 17.24 -26.52
CA PRO A 59 -10.85 16.06 -26.15
C PRO A 59 -12.35 16.29 -26.35
N ILE A 60 -13.01 15.34 -27.00
CA ILE A 60 -14.45 15.39 -27.24
C ILE A 60 -15.16 14.40 -26.32
N PHE A 61 -16.35 14.79 -25.88
CA PHE A 61 -17.17 13.89 -25.07
C PHE A 61 -17.62 12.70 -25.94
N LEU A 62 -17.38 11.50 -25.42
CA LEU A 62 -17.81 10.27 -26.06
C LEU A 62 -18.36 9.28 -25.03
N ILE A 63 -19.37 8.53 -25.42
CA ILE A 63 -19.87 7.40 -24.65
C ILE A 63 -19.31 6.15 -25.33
N PRO A 64 -18.53 5.31 -24.64
CA PRO A 64 -18.01 4.07 -25.23
C PRO A 64 -19.14 3.18 -25.75
N GLN A 65 -19.08 2.82 -27.03
CA GLN A 65 -20.06 1.93 -27.65
C GLN A 65 -19.64 0.47 -27.43
N ILE A 66 -19.80 0.00 -26.21
CA ILE A 66 -19.50 -1.38 -25.84
C ILE A 66 -20.79 -2.06 -25.35
N PRO A 67 -20.97 -3.37 -25.63
CA PRO A 67 -22.13 -4.09 -25.12
C PRO A 67 -22.07 -4.20 -23.60
N PHE A 68 -23.17 -3.84 -22.92
CA PHE A 68 -23.31 -3.97 -21.46
C PHE A 68 -23.64 -5.42 -21.10
N THR A 69 -22.67 -6.32 -21.28
CA THR A 69 -22.80 -7.74 -20.97
C THR A 69 -21.91 -8.11 -19.77
N LEU A 70 -22.24 -9.22 -19.11
CA LEU A 70 -21.41 -9.77 -18.04
C LEU A 70 -20.01 -10.14 -18.55
N GLU A 71 -19.91 -10.60 -19.79
CA GLU A 71 -18.64 -10.94 -20.42
C GLU A 71 -17.74 -9.70 -20.55
N THR A 72 -18.27 -8.59 -21.04
CA THR A 72 -17.54 -7.31 -21.09
C THR A 72 -17.07 -6.86 -19.70
N LEU A 73 -17.93 -6.99 -18.69
CA LEU A 73 -17.58 -6.66 -17.31
C LEU A 73 -16.44 -7.53 -16.79
N LEU A 74 -16.47 -8.83 -17.02
CA LEU A 74 -15.44 -9.77 -16.59
C LEU A 74 -14.09 -9.51 -17.27
N ILE A 75 -14.08 -9.01 -18.50
CA ILE A 75 -12.84 -8.60 -19.20
C ILE A 75 -12.26 -7.32 -18.59
N ILE A 76 -13.10 -6.31 -18.32
CA ILE A 76 -12.66 -4.97 -17.87
C ILE A 76 -12.32 -4.97 -16.39
N LEU A 77 -13.08 -5.68 -15.56
CA LEU A 77 -13.01 -5.62 -14.10
C LEU A 77 -11.61 -5.88 -13.51
N PRO A 78 -10.83 -6.89 -13.93
CA PRO A 78 -9.50 -7.13 -13.39
C PRO A 78 -8.55 -5.96 -13.65
N PHE A 79 -8.59 -5.37 -14.84
CA PHE A 79 -7.75 -4.23 -15.22
C PHE A 79 -8.16 -2.97 -14.47
N SER A 80 -9.45 -2.66 -14.44
CA SER A 80 -9.96 -1.49 -13.72
C SER A 80 -9.72 -1.58 -12.22
N ALA A 81 -9.90 -2.76 -11.61
CA ALA A 81 -9.59 -2.98 -10.19
C ALA A 81 -8.10 -2.82 -9.90
N ALA A 82 -7.21 -3.36 -10.75
CA ALA A 82 -5.77 -3.21 -10.61
C ALA A 82 -5.34 -1.74 -10.71
N VAL A 83 -5.82 -1.02 -11.73
CA VAL A 83 -5.52 0.41 -11.92
C VAL A 83 -6.09 1.25 -10.77
N ALA A 84 -7.29 0.95 -10.28
CA ALA A 84 -7.87 1.64 -9.13
C ALA A 84 -7.05 1.43 -7.86
N ALA A 85 -6.66 0.18 -7.57
CA ALA A 85 -5.85 -0.14 -6.39
C ALA A 85 -4.49 0.57 -6.42
N VAL A 86 -3.77 0.48 -7.53
CA VAL A 86 -2.46 1.13 -7.69
C VAL A 86 -2.60 2.64 -7.66
N GLY A 87 -3.54 3.22 -8.40
CA GLY A 87 -3.74 4.66 -8.48
C GLY A 87 -4.15 5.28 -7.15
N LEU A 88 -5.02 4.63 -6.38
CA LEU A 88 -5.40 5.09 -5.04
C LEU A 88 -4.24 4.99 -4.05
N LEU A 89 -3.49 3.88 -4.04
CA LEU A 89 -2.33 3.74 -3.17
C LEU A 89 -1.28 4.81 -3.47
N GLU A 90 -0.94 5.04 -4.73
CA GLU A 90 0.03 6.06 -5.13
C GLU A 90 -0.45 7.46 -4.75
N SER A 91 -1.72 7.79 -5.00
CA SER A 91 -2.31 9.08 -4.62
C SER A 91 -2.30 9.32 -3.12
N LEU A 92 -2.64 8.29 -2.32
CA LEU A 92 -2.63 8.38 -0.85
C LEU A 92 -1.21 8.51 -0.29
N MET A 93 -0.23 7.81 -0.87
CA MET A 93 1.18 7.96 -0.51
C MET A 93 1.68 9.37 -0.86
N THR A 94 1.35 9.87 -2.05
CA THR A 94 1.67 11.24 -2.48
C THR A 94 1.07 12.27 -1.55
N ALA A 95 -0.22 12.12 -1.19
CA ALA A 95 -0.89 12.99 -0.25
C ALA A 95 -0.21 13.01 1.13
N SER A 96 0.23 11.84 1.62
CA SER A 96 0.95 11.76 2.90
C SER A 96 2.32 12.45 2.86
N ILE A 97 3.07 12.30 1.77
CA ILE A 97 4.35 12.98 1.58
C ILE A 97 4.17 14.50 1.46
N VAL A 98 3.13 14.94 0.74
CA VAL A 98 2.81 16.37 0.63
C VAL A 98 2.39 16.95 1.98
N ASP A 99 1.58 16.23 2.77
CA ASP A 99 1.19 16.63 4.12
C ASP A 99 2.41 16.83 5.01
N GLU A 100 3.37 15.89 4.97
CA GLU A 100 4.62 15.98 5.72
C GLU A 100 5.49 17.18 5.28
N LEU A 101 5.58 17.43 3.96
CA LEU A 101 6.37 18.54 3.42
C LEU A 101 5.76 19.92 3.67
N THR A 102 4.47 19.99 3.92
CA THR A 102 3.73 21.25 4.08
C THR A 102 3.21 21.48 5.49
N ASP A 103 3.48 20.56 6.41
CA ASP A 103 2.94 20.55 7.77
C ASP A 103 1.43 20.70 7.81
N THR A 104 0.72 20.02 6.89
CA THR A 104 -0.73 20.02 6.77
C THR A 104 -1.29 18.61 6.88
N THR A 105 -2.58 18.50 7.14
CA THR A 105 -3.31 17.25 7.14
C THR A 105 -4.37 17.25 6.05
N SER A 106 -4.39 16.22 5.21
CA SER A 106 -5.41 16.05 4.18
C SER A 106 -6.40 14.94 4.53
N ASP A 107 -7.65 15.12 4.10
CA ASP A 107 -8.68 14.10 4.19
C ASP A 107 -8.48 13.07 3.07
N LYS A 108 -7.98 11.88 3.46
CA LYS A 108 -7.68 10.79 2.55
C LYS A 108 -8.94 10.23 1.84
N ASN A 109 -10.08 10.24 2.52
CA ASN A 109 -11.34 9.80 1.92
C ASN A 109 -11.78 10.76 0.80
N ARG A 110 -11.65 12.06 1.05
CA ARG A 110 -11.96 13.10 0.06
C ARG A 110 -11.05 13.02 -1.14
N GLU A 111 -9.75 12.68 -0.95
CA GLU A 111 -8.80 12.45 -2.03
C GLU A 111 -9.24 11.26 -2.90
N CYS A 112 -9.60 10.12 -2.29
CA CYS A 112 -10.08 8.95 -3.02
C CYS A 112 -11.34 9.25 -3.84
N ILE A 113 -12.30 9.99 -3.26
CA ILE A 113 -13.52 10.39 -3.96
C ILE A 113 -13.19 11.33 -5.13
N GLY A 114 -12.31 12.30 -4.91
CA GLY A 114 -11.87 13.24 -5.96
C GLY A 114 -11.19 12.52 -7.12
N GLN A 115 -10.33 11.56 -6.83
CA GLN A 115 -9.65 10.73 -7.82
C GLN A 115 -10.64 9.87 -8.62
N GLY A 116 -11.63 9.28 -7.95
CA GLY A 116 -12.69 8.51 -8.61
C GLY A 116 -13.52 9.35 -9.56
N ILE A 117 -13.94 10.55 -9.14
CA ILE A 117 -14.69 11.49 -9.99
C ILE A 117 -13.85 11.94 -11.19
N ALA A 118 -12.59 12.31 -10.97
CA ALA A 118 -11.69 12.75 -12.03
C ALA A 118 -11.47 11.65 -13.09
N ASN A 119 -11.21 10.42 -12.65
CA ASN A 119 -11.00 9.29 -13.57
C ASN A 119 -12.27 8.91 -14.33
N THR A 120 -13.43 8.99 -13.69
CA THR A 120 -14.73 8.78 -14.35
C THR A 120 -14.96 9.85 -15.43
N ALA A 121 -14.74 11.13 -15.10
CA ALA A 121 -14.85 12.21 -16.07
C ALA A 121 -13.86 12.05 -17.24
N THR A 122 -12.63 11.65 -16.96
CA THR A 122 -11.59 11.39 -17.95
C THR A 122 -12.01 10.26 -18.92
N GLY A 123 -12.67 9.22 -18.42
CA GLY A 123 -13.20 8.13 -19.26
C GLY A 123 -14.22 8.61 -20.29
N PHE A 124 -15.06 9.59 -19.97
CA PHE A 124 -16.03 10.17 -20.91
C PHE A 124 -15.40 11.08 -21.98
N ILE A 125 -14.16 11.45 -21.83
CA ILE A 125 -13.42 12.21 -22.86
C ILE A 125 -12.34 11.35 -23.53
N GLY A 126 -12.41 10.02 -23.40
CA GLY A 126 -11.51 9.07 -24.04
C GLY A 126 -10.11 9.02 -23.46
N GLY A 127 -9.90 9.57 -22.26
CA GLY A 127 -8.61 9.55 -21.58
C GLY A 127 -8.41 8.28 -20.75
N MET A 128 -7.15 8.00 -20.45
CA MET A 128 -6.76 6.94 -19.52
C MET A 128 -6.92 7.39 -18.08
N ALA A 129 -7.14 6.44 -17.17
CA ALA A 129 -7.10 6.70 -15.74
C ALA A 129 -5.71 7.19 -15.31
N GLY A 130 -5.69 8.15 -14.39
CA GLY A 130 -4.47 8.74 -13.84
C GLY A 130 -4.47 8.73 -12.32
N CYS A 131 -3.30 9.04 -11.74
CA CYS A 131 -3.11 9.17 -10.30
C CYS A 131 -2.15 10.33 -9.97
N ALA A 132 -2.08 10.70 -8.70
CA ALA A 132 -1.13 11.71 -8.25
C ALA A 132 0.26 11.11 -8.11
N MET A 133 1.22 11.61 -8.88
CA MET A 133 2.61 11.14 -8.83
C MET A 133 3.43 11.91 -7.81
N ILE A 134 4.23 11.21 -7.03
CA ILE A 134 5.11 11.79 -6.00
C ILE A 134 6.06 12.83 -6.60
N GLY A 135 6.74 12.50 -7.71
CA GLY A 135 7.76 13.35 -8.31
C GLY A 135 7.23 14.73 -8.71
N GLN A 136 6.15 14.80 -9.47
CA GLN A 136 5.55 16.05 -9.93
C GLN A 136 4.97 16.86 -8.76
N SER A 137 4.31 16.19 -7.81
CA SER A 137 3.74 16.84 -6.63
C SER A 137 4.82 17.47 -5.75
N MET A 138 5.93 16.75 -5.51
CA MET A 138 7.07 17.28 -4.77
C MET A 138 7.73 18.48 -5.46
N ILE A 139 7.91 18.44 -6.78
CA ILE A 139 8.46 19.55 -7.55
C ILE A 139 7.55 20.76 -7.44
N ASN A 140 6.24 20.60 -7.60
CA ASN A 140 5.27 21.66 -7.47
C ASN A 140 5.31 22.31 -6.08
N VAL A 141 5.30 21.51 -5.01
CA VAL A 141 5.37 21.98 -3.62
C VAL A 141 6.68 22.71 -3.33
N LYS A 142 7.83 22.16 -3.76
CA LYS A 142 9.16 22.80 -3.60
C LYS A 142 9.31 24.09 -4.39
N SER A 143 8.58 24.22 -5.52
CA SER A 143 8.52 25.44 -6.32
C SER A 143 7.54 26.48 -5.76
N GLY A 144 6.90 26.23 -4.62
CA GLY A 144 6.00 27.17 -3.95
C GLY A 144 4.52 26.96 -4.26
N GLY A 145 4.14 25.96 -5.05
CA GLY A 145 2.74 25.62 -5.30
C GLY A 145 2.04 25.14 -4.02
N ARG A 146 0.91 25.76 -3.67
CA ARG A 146 0.15 25.43 -2.46
C ARG A 146 -1.35 25.26 -2.70
N GLY A 147 -1.83 25.70 -3.82
CA GLY A 147 -3.26 25.74 -4.13
C GLY A 147 -3.65 24.88 -5.34
N ARG A 148 -4.92 24.59 -5.44
CA ARG A 148 -5.51 23.86 -6.58
C ARG A 148 -5.29 24.56 -7.94
N LEU A 149 -5.11 25.88 -7.92
CA LEU A 149 -4.83 26.65 -9.14
C LEU A 149 -3.51 26.21 -9.78
N SER A 150 -2.50 25.86 -8.98
CA SER A 150 -1.21 25.39 -9.49
C SER A 150 -1.37 24.09 -10.32
N THR A 151 -2.11 23.13 -9.83
CA THR A 151 -2.36 21.86 -10.56
C THR A 151 -3.27 22.04 -11.76
N PHE A 152 -4.28 22.92 -11.64
CA PHE A 152 -5.13 23.28 -12.77
C PHE A 152 -4.33 23.94 -13.89
N CYS A 153 -3.49 24.91 -13.58
CA CYS A 153 -2.61 25.57 -14.57
C CYS A 153 -1.64 24.57 -15.21
N ALA A 154 -1.10 23.61 -14.46
CA ALA A 154 -0.23 22.57 -15.00
C ALA A 154 -0.98 21.70 -16.01
N GLY A 155 -2.20 21.26 -15.70
CA GLY A 155 -3.05 20.49 -16.61
C GLY A 155 -3.47 21.27 -17.85
N ALA A 156 -3.90 22.52 -17.68
CA ALA A 156 -4.27 23.40 -18.78
C ALA A 156 -3.08 23.69 -19.72
N PHE A 157 -1.89 23.92 -19.14
CA PHE A 157 -0.68 24.15 -19.92
C PHE A 157 -0.25 22.88 -20.67
N LEU A 158 -0.37 21.70 -20.05
CA LEU A 158 -0.08 20.45 -20.73
C LEU A 158 -1.03 20.22 -21.92
N LEU A 159 -2.32 20.49 -21.75
CA LEU A 159 -3.31 20.40 -22.83
C LEU A 159 -2.98 21.37 -23.97
N PHE A 160 -2.63 22.61 -23.61
CA PHE A 160 -2.17 23.63 -24.58
C PHE A 160 -0.95 23.13 -25.36
N MET A 161 0.07 22.61 -24.67
CA MET A 161 1.29 22.09 -25.29
C MET A 161 0.98 20.96 -26.29
N ILE A 162 0.08 20.06 -25.94
CA ILE A 162 -0.26 18.92 -26.80
C ILE A 162 -1.05 19.39 -28.03
N VAL A 163 -2.07 20.22 -27.84
CA VAL A 163 -2.99 20.60 -28.93
C VAL A 163 -2.38 21.67 -29.86
N VAL A 164 -1.67 22.64 -29.32
CA VAL A 164 -1.15 23.78 -30.08
C VAL A 164 0.29 23.55 -30.54
N LEU A 165 1.12 22.96 -29.70
CA LEU A 165 2.54 22.72 -29.97
C LEU A 165 2.86 21.25 -30.23
N GLY A 166 1.85 20.41 -30.54
CA GLY A 166 2.01 18.99 -30.79
C GLY A 166 3.10 18.64 -31.78
N ASP A 167 3.18 19.37 -32.91
CA ASP A 167 4.22 19.19 -33.91
C ASP A 167 5.64 19.43 -33.39
N TRP A 168 5.81 20.38 -32.48
CA TRP A 168 7.10 20.65 -31.83
C TRP A 168 7.42 19.58 -30.78
N VAL A 169 6.41 19.20 -29.99
CA VAL A 169 6.53 18.13 -29.00
C VAL A 169 6.84 16.79 -29.67
N GLY A 170 6.21 16.53 -30.83
CA GLY A 170 6.46 15.34 -31.64
C GLY A 170 7.92 15.19 -32.09
N ARG A 171 8.64 16.29 -32.29
CA ARG A 171 10.05 16.31 -32.72
C ARG A 171 11.05 16.08 -31.57
N ILE A 172 10.61 16.00 -30.34
CA ILE A 172 11.50 15.76 -29.20
C ILE A 172 12.14 14.37 -29.35
N PRO A 173 13.49 14.27 -29.34
CA PRO A 173 14.15 12.97 -29.43
C PRO A 173 13.91 12.14 -28.18
N MET A 174 13.61 10.87 -28.36
CA MET A 174 13.39 9.93 -27.25
C MET A 174 14.58 9.86 -26.30
N ALA A 175 15.78 10.10 -26.80
CA ALA A 175 17.00 10.17 -25.98
C ALA A 175 16.92 11.22 -24.87
N ALA A 176 16.28 12.39 -25.13
CA ALA A 176 16.10 13.43 -24.11
C ALA A 176 15.14 12.96 -23.01
N LEU A 177 14.06 12.30 -23.37
CA LEU A 177 13.09 11.77 -22.41
C LEU A 177 13.71 10.64 -21.56
N VAL A 178 14.49 9.75 -22.20
CA VAL A 178 15.21 8.68 -21.49
C VAL A 178 16.20 9.26 -20.49
N ALA A 179 16.95 10.31 -20.85
CA ALA A 179 17.87 10.97 -19.91
C ALA A 179 17.13 11.54 -18.68
N ILE A 180 15.97 12.15 -18.89
CA ILE A 180 15.12 12.67 -17.79
C ILE A 180 14.57 11.50 -16.95
N MET A 181 14.09 10.42 -17.57
CA MET A 181 13.60 9.27 -16.82
C MET A 181 14.69 8.61 -15.97
N ILE A 182 15.92 8.52 -16.46
CA ILE A 182 17.07 8.04 -15.67
C ILE A 182 17.30 8.97 -14.48
N MET A 183 17.31 10.29 -14.69
CA MET A 183 17.48 11.26 -13.59
C MET A 183 16.36 11.13 -12.55
N VAL A 184 15.11 11.04 -12.98
CA VAL A 184 13.97 10.86 -12.07
C VAL A 184 14.10 9.53 -11.31
N SER A 185 14.44 8.44 -11.99
CA SER A 185 14.64 7.13 -11.35
C SER A 185 15.72 7.16 -10.27
N ILE A 186 16.86 7.81 -10.55
CA ILE A 186 17.95 7.98 -9.57
C ILE A 186 17.49 8.86 -8.40
N GLY A 187 16.73 9.93 -8.68
CA GLY A 187 16.26 10.88 -7.68
C GLY A 187 15.13 10.37 -6.78
N THR A 188 14.30 9.46 -7.28
CA THR A 188 13.20 8.85 -6.52
C THR A 188 13.63 7.57 -5.80
N PHE A 189 14.74 6.97 -6.22
CA PHE A 189 15.25 5.76 -5.61
C PHE A 189 15.75 6.02 -4.18
N SER A 190 15.20 5.30 -3.21
CA SER A 190 15.62 5.41 -1.81
C SER A 190 16.90 4.62 -1.54
N TRP A 191 18.05 5.25 -1.74
CA TRP A 191 19.38 4.67 -1.48
C TRP A 191 19.57 4.27 -0.01
N SER A 192 18.92 4.98 0.90
CA SER A 192 18.90 4.65 2.33
C SER A 192 18.22 3.31 2.62
N SER A 193 17.20 2.92 1.85
CA SER A 193 16.52 1.65 2.02
C SER A 193 17.44 0.46 1.83
N ILE A 194 18.39 0.52 0.87
CA ILE A 194 19.39 -0.54 0.69
C ILE A 194 20.35 -0.60 1.89
N LYS A 195 20.83 0.56 2.37
CA LYS A 195 21.72 0.60 3.54
C LYS A 195 21.05 0.09 4.80
N ASN A 196 19.77 0.40 4.95
CA ASN A 196 18.97 0.03 6.12
C ASN A 196 18.42 -1.41 6.06
N LEU A 197 18.60 -2.15 4.95
CA LEU A 197 18.14 -3.52 4.80
C LEU A 197 18.64 -4.45 5.93
N ARG A 198 19.85 -4.17 6.43
CA ARG A 198 20.44 -4.94 7.54
C ARG A 198 19.92 -4.57 8.91
N HIS A 199 19.36 -3.35 9.07
CA HIS A 199 18.86 -2.83 10.34
C HIS A 199 17.35 -2.96 10.46
N HIS A 200 16.63 -3.12 9.36
CA HIS A 200 15.19 -3.34 9.34
C HIS A 200 14.83 -4.76 9.78
N PRO A 201 13.65 -4.96 10.39
CA PRO A 201 13.15 -6.29 10.68
C PRO A 201 13.14 -7.17 9.41
N ARG A 202 13.57 -8.41 9.54
CA ARG A 202 13.65 -9.35 8.40
C ARG A 202 12.36 -9.47 7.61
N SER A 203 11.21 -9.43 8.30
CA SER A 203 9.88 -9.45 7.67
C SER A 203 9.67 -8.29 6.70
N SER A 204 10.00 -7.06 7.09
CA SER A 204 9.87 -5.87 6.24
C SER A 204 10.80 -5.93 5.02
N SER A 205 12.02 -6.41 5.22
CA SER A 205 12.99 -6.59 4.12
C SER A 205 12.53 -7.65 3.11
N ILE A 206 11.96 -8.77 3.59
CA ILE A 206 11.41 -9.82 2.72
C ILE A 206 10.22 -9.29 1.92
N VAL A 207 9.29 -8.58 2.55
CA VAL A 207 8.14 -7.96 1.86
C VAL A 207 8.63 -7.01 0.76
N MET A 208 9.56 -6.12 1.08
CA MET A 208 10.10 -5.16 0.11
C MET A 208 10.76 -5.89 -1.08
N LEU A 209 11.63 -6.87 -0.84
CA LEU A 209 12.31 -7.61 -1.90
C LEU A 209 11.32 -8.42 -2.75
N ALA A 210 10.33 -9.07 -2.11
CA ALA A 210 9.31 -9.83 -2.83
C ALA A 210 8.41 -8.93 -3.68
N THR A 211 8.05 -7.74 -3.18
CA THR A 211 7.29 -6.75 -3.95
C THR A 211 8.07 -6.30 -5.17
N VAL A 212 9.34 -5.90 -5.00
CA VAL A 212 10.20 -5.45 -6.11
C VAL A 212 10.41 -6.59 -7.12
N ALA A 213 10.69 -7.82 -6.65
CA ALA A 213 10.84 -8.99 -7.52
C ALA A 213 9.53 -9.28 -8.27
N GLY A 214 8.38 -9.18 -7.61
CA GLY A 214 7.07 -9.35 -8.24
C GLY A 214 6.85 -8.37 -9.37
N VAL A 215 7.15 -7.09 -9.19
CA VAL A 215 7.05 -6.06 -10.24
C VAL A 215 8.01 -6.36 -11.38
N VAL A 216 9.30 -6.59 -11.08
CA VAL A 216 10.34 -6.75 -12.11
C VAL A 216 10.18 -8.04 -12.94
N LEU A 217 9.75 -9.14 -12.30
CA LEU A 217 9.58 -10.42 -12.99
C LEU A 217 8.30 -10.50 -13.83
N THR A 218 7.27 -9.74 -13.45
CA THR A 218 5.97 -9.79 -14.15
C THR A 218 5.74 -8.57 -15.04
N ASP A 219 6.62 -7.57 -14.99
CA ASP A 219 6.43 -6.24 -15.61
C ASP A 219 5.07 -5.61 -15.26
N ASN A 220 4.52 -5.98 -14.08
CA ASN A 220 3.20 -5.58 -13.64
C ASN A 220 3.21 -5.08 -12.19
N LEU A 221 3.03 -3.76 -12.05
CA LEU A 221 3.01 -3.10 -10.75
C LEU A 221 1.88 -3.62 -9.85
N ALA A 222 0.72 -3.95 -10.41
CA ALA A 222 -0.42 -4.43 -9.64
C ALA A 222 -0.14 -5.79 -8.98
N ILE A 223 0.55 -6.69 -9.67
CA ILE A 223 0.96 -7.99 -9.12
C ILE A 223 1.97 -7.79 -7.99
N GLY A 224 2.95 -6.91 -8.18
CA GLY A 224 3.91 -6.59 -7.12
C GLY A 224 3.24 -6.03 -5.87
N VAL A 225 2.31 -5.08 -6.03
CA VAL A 225 1.54 -4.51 -4.91
C VAL A 225 0.72 -5.58 -4.20
N LEU A 226 0.02 -6.45 -4.95
CA LEU A 226 -0.76 -7.54 -4.38
C LEU A 226 0.11 -8.50 -3.55
N VAL A 227 1.25 -8.92 -4.08
CA VAL A 227 2.23 -9.75 -3.36
C VAL A 227 2.71 -9.06 -2.09
N GLY A 228 3.04 -7.76 -2.17
CA GLY A 228 3.48 -6.97 -1.03
C GLY A 228 2.43 -6.88 0.08
N VAL A 229 1.18 -6.58 -0.28
CA VAL A 229 0.06 -6.47 0.67
C VAL A 229 -0.23 -7.81 1.34
N LEU A 230 -0.31 -8.91 0.57
CA LEU A 230 -0.56 -10.24 1.11
C LEU A 230 0.56 -10.68 2.09
N LEU A 231 1.82 -10.54 1.68
CA LEU A 231 2.95 -10.89 2.56
C LEU A 231 3.00 -10.01 3.80
N SER A 232 2.74 -8.70 3.66
CA SER A 232 2.68 -7.77 4.80
C SER A 232 1.60 -8.18 5.79
N GLY A 233 0.41 -8.55 5.30
CA GLY A 233 -0.69 -9.05 6.13
C GLY A 233 -0.34 -10.33 6.88
N ILE A 234 0.30 -11.29 6.20
CA ILE A 234 0.76 -12.55 6.81
C ILE A 234 1.80 -12.29 7.91
N PHE A 235 2.83 -11.50 7.61
CA PHE A 235 3.87 -11.18 8.60
C PHE A 235 3.34 -10.35 9.77
N PHE A 236 2.39 -9.46 9.51
CA PHE A 236 1.73 -8.67 10.55
C PHE A 236 0.95 -9.60 11.51
N SER A 237 0.12 -10.49 10.96
CA SER A 237 -0.63 -11.47 11.74
C SER A 237 0.30 -12.38 12.57
N TRP A 238 1.35 -12.88 11.95
CA TRP A 238 2.35 -13.71 12.63
C TRP A 238 3.08 -12.96 13.75
N LYS A 239 3.43 -11.70 13.54
CA LYS A 239 4.10 -10.85 14.53
C LYS A 239 3.18 -10.53 15.72
N ILE A 240 1.90 -10.24 15.46
CA ILE A 240 0.93 -10.00 16.53
C ILE A 240 0.69 -11.26 17.36
N ALA A 241 0.64 -12.44 16.71
CA ALA A 241 0.50 -13.71 17.42
C ALA A 241 1.64 -13.98 18.42
N GLN A 242 2.82 -13.39 18.20
CA GLN A 242 3.97 -13.54 19.11
C GLN A 242 3.93 -12.58 20.31
N ILE A 243 3.05 -11.58 20.34
CA ILE A 243 2.92 -10.64 21.47
C ILE A 243 2.09 -11.28 22.60
N PHE A 244 1.47 -12.40 22.33
CA PHE A 244 0.67 -13.16 23.29
C PHE A 244 1.56 -13.79 24.39
N ARG A 245 1.13 -13.67 25.66
CA ARG A 245 1.81 -14.24 26.82
C ARG A 245 0.78 -14.71 27.85
N VAL A 246 1.04 -15.89 28.43
CA VAL A 246 0.31 -16.38 29.60
C VAL A 246 1.31 -16.62 30.73
N THR A 247 1.02 -16.08 31.90
CA THR A 247 1.77 -16.34 33.12
C THR A 247 0.85 -16.97 34.14
N SER A 248 1.34 -17.94 34.90
CA SER A 248 0.55 -18.59 35.93
C SER A 248 1.18 -18.41 37.33
N THR A 249 0.37 -18.18 38.32
CA THR A 249 0.75 -18.11 39.71
C THR A 249 -0.12 -19.05 40.54
N LEU A 250 0.51 -19.91 41.33
CA LEU A 250 -0.16 -20.79 42.28
C LEU A 250 -0.30 -20.07 43.62
N SER A 251 -1.44 -20.18 44.27
CA SER A 251 -1.64 -19.62 45.62
C SER A 251 -0.76 -20.36 46.64
N PRO A 252 -0.39 -19.72 47.77
CA PRO A 252 0.48 -20.32 48.77
C PRO A 252 -0.09 -21.60 49.42
N ASP A 253 -1.38 -21.75 49.43
CA ASP A 253 -2.12 -22.90 49.94
C ASP A 253 -2.26 -24.04 48.90
N GLY A 254 -1.86 -23.80 47.63
CA GLY A 254 -1.94 -24.78 46.55
C GLY A 254 -3.35 -25.04 46.00
N LEU A 255 -4.38 -24.37 46.52
CA LEU A 255 -5.80 -24.65 46.19
C LEU A 255 -6.31 -23.80 45.06
N ALA A 256 -5.63 -22.71 44.69
CA ALA A 256 -6.03 -21.84 43.60
C ALA A 256 -4.88 -21.51 42.66
N ARG A 257 -5.16 -21.40 41.36
CA ARG A 257 -4.19 -20.96 40.34
C ARG A 257 -4.78 -19.84 39.51
N THR A 258 -4.02 -18.77 39.33
CA THR A 258 -4.40 -17.63 38.48
C THR A 258 -3.53 -17.63 37.23
N TYR A 259 -4.15 -17.63 36.07
CA TYR A 259 -3.52 -17.44 34.78
C TYR A 259 -3.78 -16.01 34.32
N VAL A 260 -2.73 -15.22 34.19
CA VAL A 260 -2.80 -13.87 33.64
C VAL A 260 -2.45 -13.94 32.16
N VAL A 261 -3.38 -13.49 31.34
CA VAL A 261 -3.28 -13.51 29.88
C VAL A 261 -3.06 -12.09 29.39
N GLU A 262 -2.02 -11.89 28.58
CA GLU A 262 -1.67 -10.60 28.00
C GLU A 262 -1.58 -10.72 26.48
N GLY A 263 -2.06 -9.70 25.74
CA GLY A 263 -1.90 -9.57 24.31
C GLY A 263 -3.16 -9.89 23.52
N GLN A 264 -2.97 -10.33 22.25
CA GLN A 264 -4.05 -10.49 21.29
C GLN A 264 -4.35 -11.97 21.07
N ILE A 265 -5.61 -12.37 21.33
CA ILE A 265 -6.08 -13.73 21.11
C ILE A 265 -6.97 -13.74 19.87
N PHE A 266 -6.52 -14.43 18.81
CA PHE A 266 -7.20 -14.55 17.54
C PHE A 266 -6.79 -15.86 16.84
N PHE A 267 -7.30 -16.14 15.66
CA PHE A 267 -7.09 -17.43 14.97
C PHE A 267 -5.61 -17.89 14.94
N ALA A 268 -4.65 -16.98 14.79
CA ALA A 268 -3.24 -17.33 14.71
C ALA A 268 -2.56 -17.58 16.09
N SER A 269 -3.16 -17.12 17.19
CA SER A 269 -2.66 -17.35 18.56
C SER A 269 -3.53 -18.33 19.37
N ALA A 270 -4.67 -18.77 18.86
CA ALA A 270 -5.63 -19.61 19.57
C ALA A 270 -5.04 -20.97 20.02
N GLU A 271 -4.22 -21.60 19.19
CA GLU A 271 -3.53 -22.85 19.54
C GLU A 271 -2.49 -22.63 20.64
N ALA A 272 -1.66 -21.57 20.52
CA ALA A 272 -0.68 -21.20 21.54
C ALA A 272 -1.35 -20.83 22.87
N PHE A 273 -2.51 -20.16 22.82
CA PHE A 273 -3.35 -19.89 23.99
C PHE A 273 -3.75 -21.18 24.67
N SER A 274 -4.36 -22.11 23.96
CA SER A 274 -4.81 -23.39 24.55
C SER A 274 -3.64 -24.23 25.11
N ALA A 275 -2.48 -24.17 24.48
CA ALA A 275 -1.27 -24.90 24.89
C ALA A 275 -0.58 -24.29 26.13
N ALA A 276 -0.89 -23.04 26.48
CA ALA A 276 -0.24 -22.35 27.59
C ALA A 276 -0.78 -22.75 28.99
N PHE A 277 -1.86 -23.54 29.04
CA PHE A 277 -2.49 -23.96 30.27
C PHE A 277 -2.08 -25.40 30.64
N ASP A 278 -1.71 -25.61 31.91
CA ASP A 278 -1.42 -26.93 32.47
C ASP A 278 -2.69 -27.54 33.08
N PHE A 279 -3.29 -28.47 32.37
CA PHE A 279 -4.50 -29.15 32.80
C PHE A 279 -4.23 -30.33 33.76
N ARG A 280 -2.96 -30.78 33.91
CA ARG A 280 -2.60 -31.91 34.78
C ARG A 280 -2.55 -31.52 36.24
N GLU A 281 -2.18 -30.28 36.51
CA GLU A 281 -2.20 -29.69 37.84
C GLU A 281 -3.41 -28.76 37.98
N ALA A 282 -4.62 -29.33 37.96
CA ALA A 282 -5.85 -28.57 38.17
C ALA A 282 -6.14 -28.42 39.67
N PRO A 283 -5.92 -27.23 40.29
CA PRO A 283 -6.34 -26.96 41.65
C PRO A 283 -7.86 -26.80 41.73
N ASP A 284 -8.41 -26.74 42.94
CA ASP A 284 -9.87 -26.63 43.14
C ASP A 284 -10.45 -25.36 42.46
N LYS A 285 -9.68 -24.26 42.43
CA LYS A 285 -10.08 -23.00 41.76
C LYS A 285 -9.08 -22.54 40.74
N VAL A 286 -9.54 -22.21 39.50
CA VAL A 286 -8.75 -21.61 38.45
C VAL A 286 -9.34 -20.26 38.07
N THR A 287 -8.54 -19.21 38.13
CA THR A 287 -8.91 -17.86 37.68
C THR A 287 -8.16 -17.55 36.38
N ILE A 288 -8.88 -17.18 35.33
CA ILE A 288 -8.32 -16.74 34.04
C ILE A 288 -8.53 -15.23 33.94
N ASP A 289 -7.46 -14.48 34.17
CA ASP A 289 -7.48 -13.02 34.10
C ASP A 289 -7.11 -12.58 32.68
N VAL A 290 -8.10 -12.02 31.97
CA VAL A 290 -7.99 -11.49 30.60
C VAL A 290 -8.03 -9.95 30.56
N THR A 291 -7.76 -9.28 31.70
CA THR A 291 -7.79 -7.81 31.78
C THR A 291 -6.89 -7.14 30.74
N HIS A 292 -5.75 -7.74 30.44
CA HIS A 292 -4.78 -7.24 29.45
C HIS A 292 -4.79 -8.02 28.13
N ALA A 293 -5.84 -8.80 27.88
CA ALA A 293 -6.03 -9.57 26.67
C ALA A 293 -7.23 -9.05 25.85
N HIS A 294 -7.14 -9.21 24.53
CA HIS A 294 -8.26 -8.94 23.61
C HIS A 294 -8.61 -10.18 22.83
N ILE A 295 -9.90 -10.54 22.87
CA ILE A 295 -10.48 -11.67 22.13
C ILE A 295 -11.12 -11.12 20.87
N TRP A 296 -10.65 -11.55 19.67
CA TRP A 296 -10.98 -10.91 18.40
C TRP A 296 -11.96 -11.66 17.51
N ASP A 297 -11.97 -12.98 17.58
CA ASP A 297 -12.69 -13.81 16.62
C ASP A 297 -13.28 -15.09 17.26
N ILE A 298 -14.03 -15.84 16.44
CA ILE A 298 -14.67 -17.07 16.84
C ILE A 298 -13.67 -18.15 17.28
N SER A 299 -12.47 -18.18 16.68
CA SER A 299 -11.43 -19.16 17.02
C SER A 299 -10.87 -18.93 18.41
N SER A 300 -10.72 -17.67 18.81
CA SER A 300 -10.26 -17.29 20.15
C SER A 300 -11.31 -17.57 21.23
N VAL A 301 -12.61 -17.36 20.91
CA VAL A 301 -13.71 -17.73 21.81
C VAL A 301 -13.76 -19.25 21.98
N ALA A 302 -13.64 -20.01 20.89
CA ALA A 302 -13.61 -21.47 20.95
C ALA A 302 -12.42 -22.00 21.75
N ALA A 303 -11.25 -21.37 21.65
CA ALA A 303 -10.07 -21.71 22.44
C ALA A 303 -10.29 -21.42 23.92
N LEU A 304 -10.94 -20.30 24.28
CA LEU A 304 -11.32 -19.98 25.65
C LEU A 304 -12.32 -20.99 26.19
N ASP A 305 -13.36 -21.31 25.44
CA ASP A 305 -14.35 -22.36 25.79
C ASP A 305 -13.66 -23.69 26.09
N MET A 306 -12.73 -24.10 25.21
CA MET A 306 -11.99 -25.36 25.37
C MET A 306 -11.16 -25.35 26.66
N VAL A 307 -10.47 -24.27 26.97
CA VAL A 307 -9.67 -24.15 28.20
C VAL A 307 -10.57 -24.23 29.44
N VAL A 308 -11.66 -23.48 29.48
CA VAL A 308 -12.61 -23.47 30.61
C VAL A 308 -13.23 -24.87 30.80
N LEU A 309 -13.72 -25.48 29.73
CA LEU A 309 -14.38 -26.78 29.81
C LEU A 309 -13.40 -27.91 30.18
N LYS A 310 -12.14 -27.86 29.74
CA LYS A 310 -11.11 -28.82 30.17
C LYS A 310 -10.83 -28.73 31.67
N PHE A 311 -10.66 -27.56 32.24
CA PHE A 311 -10.46 -27.42 33.69
C PHE A 311 -11.71 -27.86 34.48
N ARG A 312 -12.90 -27.50 34.03
CA ARG A 312 -14.16 -27.98 34.65
C ARG A 312 -14.30 -29.49 34.60
N ARG A 313 -13.82 -30.15 33.52
CA ARG A 313 -13.81 -31.62 33.41
C ARG A 313 -12.87 -32.26 34.43
N GLU A 314 -11.73 -31.63 34.73
CA GLU A 314 -10.82 -32.10 35.76
C GLU A 314 -11.27 -31.74 37.20
N GLY A 315 -12.46 -31.13 37.35
CA GLY A 315 -13.10 -30.83 38.64
C GLY A 315 -12.81 -29.42 39.18
N ALA A 316 -12.13 -28.59 38.47
CA ALA A 316 -11.81 -27.22 38.91
C ALA A 316 -12.99 -26.26 38.70
N GLU A 317 -13.24 -25.38 39.66
CA GLU A 317 -14.12 -24.23 39.49
C GLU A 317 -13.35 -23.14 38.69
N VAL A 318 -13.90 -22.72 37.54
CA VAL A 318 -13.23 -21.76 36.65
C VAL A 318 -13.98 -20.44 36.62
N GLU A 319 -13.24 -19.37 36.91
CA GLU A 319 -13.70 -17.99 36.87
C GLU A 319 -12.89 -17.20 35.83
N ILE A 320 -13.58 -16.46 34.93
CA ILE A 320 -12.95 -15.54 33.97
C ILE A 320 -13.15 -14.13 34.49
N VAL A 321 -12.07 -13.37 34.61
CA VAL A 321 -12.10 -11.98 35.10
C VAL A 321 -11.48 -11.03 34.10
N GLY A 322 -11.95 -9.77 34.10
CA GLY A 322 -11.34 -8.70 33.36
C GLY A 322 -11.62 -8.67 31.85
N ILE A 323 -12.69 -9.31 31.39
CA ILE A 323 -13.10 -9.22 29.98
C ILE A 323 -13.40 -7.75 29.65
N ASN A 324 -12.71 -7.20 28.64
CA ASN A 324 -12.97 -5.84 28.19
C ASN A 324 -14.26 -5.76 27.34
N GLN A 325 -14.87 -4.57 27.28
CA GLN A 325 -16.17 -4.33 26.63
C GLN A 325 -16.22 -4.83 25.17
N ALA A 326 -15.12 -4.72 24.41
CA ALA A 326 -15.07 -5.17 23.01
C ALA A 326 -15.10 -6.72 22.91
N SER A 327 -14.34 -7.39 23.80
CA SER A 327 -14.27 -8.85 23.87
C SER A 327 -15.54 -9.45 24.47
N GLU A 328 -16.17 -8.78 25.44
CA GLU A 328 -17.41 -9.19 26.09
C GLU A 328 -18.51 -9.40 25.05
N THR A 329 -18.69 -8.47 24.12
CA THR A 329 -19.70 -8.56 23.04
C THR A 329 -19.58 -9.85 22.21
N ILE A 330 -18.34 -10.28 21.91
CA ILE A 330 -18.08 -11.49 21.13
C ILE A 330 -18.23 -12.74 21.98
N VAL A 331 -17.72 -12.71 23.21
CA VAL A 331 -17.78 -13.83 24.15
C VAL A 331 -19.22 -14.13 24.51
N ASP A 332 -20.03 -13.14 24.91
CA ASP A 332 -21.45 -13.31 25.26
C ASP A 332 -22.27 -13.91 24.10
N LYS A 333 -21.96 -13.52 22.87
CA LYS A 333 -22.68 -13.99 21.70
C LYS A 333 -22.29 -15.40 21.29
N LEU A 334 -21.02 -15.76 21.37
CA LEU A 334 -20.45 -16.95 20.74
C LEU A 334 -20.05 -18.04 21.75
N ALA A 335 -19.68 -17.67 23.00
CA ALA A 335 -19.21 -18.62 23.99
C ALA A 335 -20.27 -19.68 24.34
N ILE A 336 -19.78 -20.88 24.61
CA ILE A 336 -20.61 -22.02 25.00
C ILE A 336 -20.33 -22.53 26.41
N HIS A 337 -19.22 -22.11 27.05
CA HIS A 337 -18.79 -22.64 28.35
C HIS A 337 -19.78 -22.41 29.49
N ASP A 338 -20.64 -21.37 29.39
CA ASP A 338 -21.70 -21.11 30.40
C ASP A 338 -23.10 -21.58 29.96
N LYS A 339 -23.19 -22.24 28.78
CA LYS A 339 -24.48 -22.76 28.32
C LYS A 339 -24.78 -24.16 28.89
N PRO A 340 -26.04 -24.49 29.17
CA PRO A 340 -26.41 -25.82 29.62
C PRO A 340 -25.93 -26.92 28.66
N GLY A 341 -25.35 -28.01 29.18
CA GLY A 341 -24.86 -29.11 28.37
C GLY A 341 -23.53 -28.89 27.64
N ALA A 342 -22.78 -27.81 27.99
CA ALA A 342 -21.52 -27.51 27.36
C ALA A 342 -20.46 -28.62 27.52
N LEU A 343 -20.39 -29.24 28.69
CA LEU A 343 -19.49 -30.37 28.98
C LEU A 343 -19.85 -31.64 28.16
N GLU A 344 -21.12 -31.92 27.95
CA GLU A 344 -21.58 -33.07 27.16
C GLU A 344 -21.22 -32.90 25.67
N ARG A 345 -21.26 -31.67 25.16
CA ARG A 345 -20.88 -31.36 23.77
C ARG A 345 -19.39 -31.56 23.52
N LEU A 346 -18.55 -31.35 24.54
CA LEU A 346 -17.11 -31.58 24.41
C LEU A 346 -16.75 -33.06 24.41
N MET A 347 -17.56 -33.92 25.07
CA MET A 347 -17.32 -35.37 25.16
C MET A 347 -17.91 -36.15 23.98
N GLY A 348 -18.74 -35.51 23.13
CA GLY A 348 -19.44 -36.13 21.99
C GLY A 348 -18.67 -36.02 20.66
N HIS A 349 -17.46 -35.54 20.68
CA HIS A 349 -16.49 -35.56 19.59
C HIS A 349 -15.21 -36.20 20.11
#